data_7f57f397d14118c905ded94eb003f8c9
#
_entry.id   7f57f397d14118c905ded94eb003f8c9
#
_cell.length_a   1.000
_cell.length_b   1.000
_cell.length_c   1.000
_cell.angle_alpha   90.00
_cell.angle_beta   90.00
_cell.angle_gamma   90.00
#
_symmetry.space_group_name_H-M   'P 1'
#
loop_
_entity.id
_entity.type
_entity.pdbx_description
1 polymer ?
#
loop_
_entity_poly.entity_id
_entity_poly.type
_entity_poly.pdbx_seq_one_letter_code
_entity_poly.pdbx_strand_id
1 'polypeptide(L)'
;LWANDLNKDACDTYDKWANYDKNGKRKPEKECTEIECGDISKIDFNKIAPGKIIDVVLGGFPCQGFSLAGTRQVDDSRNILYRHFVEMVRMKSPKVFIAENVIGIKTLGNGAVFDKIVDDFSTLGYTISAPTINAKNYGVPQDRMRVIFVGIRNDICHGGAYLFPRGDLKKVTLKEVLSQLPPVN
;
A
#
# COMPACT_ATOMS: atom_id res chain seq x y z
N LEU A 1 13.34 -9.36 -1.66
CA LEU A 1 12.04 -8.67 -1.74
C LEU A 1 11.36 -8.99 -3.07
N TRP A 2 10.05 -8.76 -3.15
CA TRP A 2 9.25 -8.87 -4.37
C TRP A 2 8.35 -7.65 -4.51
N ALA A 3 8.14 -7.18 -5.73
CA ALA A 3 7.26 -6.05 -6.04
C ALA A 3 6.52 -6.28 -7.36
N ASN A 4 5.33 -5.68 -7.48
CA ASN A 4 4.54 -5.73 -8.70
C ASN A 4 3.90 -4.36 -8.99
N ASP A 5 3.87 -4.01 -10.24
CA ASP A 5 3.06 -2.93 -10.80
C ASP A 5 2.63 -3.29 -12.22
N LEU A 6 1.49 -2.77 -12.66
CA LEU A 6 1.01 -2.92 -14.03
C LEU A 6 1.79 -2.02 -15.00
N ASN A 7 2.21 -0.85 -14.52
CA ASN A 7 2.85 0.18 -15.33
C ASN A 7 4.36 -0.10 -15.47
N LYS A 8 4.80 -0.25 -16.73
CA LYS A 8 6.21 -0.53 -17.04
C LYS A 8 7.16 0.57 -16.53
N ASP A 9 6.80 1.83 -16.66
CA ASP A 9 7.66 2.94 -16.22
C ASP A 9 7.81 2.97 -14.70
N ALA A 10 6.75 2.60 -13.96
CA ALA A 10 6.79 2.41 -12.52
C ALA A 10 7.72 1.25 -12.15
N CYS A 11 7.61 0.12 -12.82
CA CYS A 11 8.51 -1.03 -12.64
C CYS A 11 9.96 -0.66 -12.90
N ASP A 12 10.26 0.01 -14.02
CA ASP A 12 11.60 0.42 -14.41
C ASP A 12 12.20 1.44 -13.41
N THR A 13 11.37 2.35 -12.91
CA THR A 13 11.77 3.34 -11.90
C THR A 13 12.09 2.64 -10.57
N TYR A 14 11.24 1.72 -10.16
CA TYR A 14 11.44 0.96 -8.93
C TYR A 14 12.65 0.04 -9.03
N ASP A 15 12.89 -0.60 -10.18
CA ASP A 15 14.10 -1.42 -10.42
C ASP A 15 15.38 -0.60 -10.23
N LYS A 16 15.44 0.59 -10.82
CA LYS A 16 16.58 1.48 -10.66
C LYS A 16 16.78 1.88 -9.19
N TRP A 17 15.73 2.19 -8.48
CA TRP A 17 15.80 2.55 -7.07
C TRP A 17 16.18 1.37 -6.17
N ALA A 18 15.55 0.23 -6.36
CA ALA A 18 15.72 -0.93 -5.49
C ALA A 18 17.00 -1.72 -5.76
N ASN A 19 17.38 -1.86 -7.03
CA ASN A 19 18.38 -2.82 -7.49
C ASN A 19 19.71 -2.19 -7.94
N TYR A 20 19.82 -0.85 -7.88
CA TYR A 20 21.06 -0.14 -8.19
C TYR A 20 21.56 0.68 -6.99
N ASP A 21 22.87 0.87 -6.90
CA ASP A 21 23.47 1.70 -5.88
C ASP A 21 23.48 3.19 -6.31
N LYS A 22 23.95 4.07 -5.40
CA LYS A 22 24.05 5.52 -5.66
C LYS A 22 24.96 5.90 -6.83
N ASN A 23 25.79 4.98 -7.31
CA ASN A 23 26.69 5.19 -8.45
C ASN A 23 26.11 4.59 -9.75
N GLY A 24 24.87 4.10 -9.72
CA GLY A 24 24.21 3.46 -10.85
C GLY A 24 24.70 2.04 -11.17
N LYS A 25 25.42 1.40 -10.25
CA LYS A 25 25.85 0.01 -10.39
C LYS A 25 24.79 -0.93 -9.83
N ARG A 26 24.44 -1.98 -10.60
CA ARG A 26 23.50 -3.02 -10.14
C ARG A 26 24.04 -3.76 -8.93
N LYS A 27 23.20 -3.94 -7.92
CA LYS A 27 23.50 -4.72 -6.70
C LYS A 27 23.68 -6.21 -7.03
N PRO A 28 24.36 -6.99 -6.16
CA PRO A 28 24.38 -8.45 -6.29
C PRO A 28 22.97 -9.04 -6.32
N GLU A 29 22.74 -10.07 -7.12
CA GLU A 29 21.43 -10.68 -7.35
C GLU A 29 20.67 -11.02 -6.04
N LYS A 30 21.38 -11.56 -5.04
CA LYS A 30 20.82 -11.88 -3.72
C LYS A 30 20.25 -10.67 -2.94
N GLU A 31 20.67 -9.46 -3.30
CA GLU A 31 20.23 -8.21 -2.68
C GLU A 31 19.17 -7.48 -3.52
N CYS A 32 18.92 -7.98 -4.73
CA CYS A 32 17.94 -7.40 -5.62
C CYS A 32 16.51 -7.74 -5.19
N THR A 33 15.61 -6.80 -5.47
CA THR A 33 14.15 -7.02 -5.44
C THR A 33 13.75 -7.66 -6.76
N GLU A 34 13.02 -8.74 -6.70
CA GLU A 34 12.33 -9.32 -7.86
C GLU A 34 11.15 -8.40 -8.23
N ILE A 35 11.11 -7.91 -9.47
CA ILE A 35 10.07 -7.01 -9.94
C ILE A 35 9.30 -7.69 -11.06
N GLU A 36 8.03 -7.94 -10.80
CA GLU A 36 7.11 -8.53 -11.77
C GLU A 36 6.21 -7.44 -12.36
N CYS A 37 6.50 -7.05 -13.60
CA CYS A 37 5.72 -6.04 -14.31
C CYS A 37 4.55 -6.71 -15.02
N GLY A 38 3.33 -6.47 -14.55
CA GLY A 38 2.15 -7.08 -15.13
C GLY A 38 0.90 -7.00 -14.27
N ASP A 39 -0.18 -7.53 -14.81
CA ASP A 39 -1.47 -7.56 -14.15
C ASP A 39 -1.44 -8.53 -12.96
N ILE A 40 -1.70 -8.01 -11.76
CA ILE A 40 -1.74 -8.77 -10.50
C ILE A 40 -2.69 -9.96 -10.56
N SER A 41 -3.75 -9.91 -11.38
CA SER A 41 -4.71 -11.00 -11.56
C SER A 41 -4.12 -12.25 -12.21
N LYS A 42 -2.98 -12.11 -12.89
CA LYS A 42 -2.30 -13.18 -13.61
C LYS A 42 -1.12 -13.75 -12.81
N ILE A 43 -0.83 -13.19 -11.65
CA ILE A 43 0.30 -13.58 -10.82
C ILE A 43 -0.09 -14.77 -9.94
N ASP A 44 0.72 -15.81 -9.98
CA ASP A 44 0.62 -16.93 -9.05
C ASP A 44 1.33 -16.60 -7.74
N PHE A 45 0.58 -16.20 -6.74
CA PHE A 45 1.12 -15.85 -5.43
C PHE A 45 1.88 -17.00 -4.75
N ASN A 46 1.65 -18.27 -5.12
CA ASN A 46 2.42 -19.39 -4.56
C ASN A 46 3.90 -19.30 -4.93
N LYS A 47 4.22 -18.72 -6.09
CA LYS A 47 5.59 -18.57 -6.58
C LYS A 47 6.35 -17.45 -5.88
N ILE A 48 5.67 -16.53 -5.23
CA ILE A 48 6.31 -15.43 -4.51
C ILE A 48 6.91 -15.97 -3.22
N ALA A 49 8.23 -15.89 -3.08
CA ALA A 49 8.97 -16.28 -1.88
C ALA A 49 8.52 -17.64 -1.31
N PRO A 50 8.55 -18.75 -2.09
CA PRO A 50 8.06 -20.04 -1.66
C PRO A 50 8.81 -20.53 -0.41
N GLY A 51 8.05 -21.00 0.59
CA GLY A 51 8.61 -21.51 1.85
C GLY A 51 9.25 -20.46 2.77
N LYS A 52 9.16 -19.16 2.44
CA LYS A 52 9.68 -18.08 3.27
C LYS A 52 8.56 -17.46 4.10
N ILE A 53 8.91 -17.04 5.31
CA ILE A 53 8.03 -16.21 6.14
C ILE A 53 8.06 -14.79 5.58
N ILE A 54 6.89 -14.21 5.37
CA ILE A 54 6.74 -12.83 4.94
C ILE A 54 6.44 -11.99 6.18
N ASP A 55 7.28 -11.01 6.44
CA ASP A 55 7.08 -10.12 7.59
C ASP A 55 6.05 -9.04 7.26
N VAL A 56 6.16 -8.41 6.08
CA VAL A 56 5.33 -7.28 5.71
C VAL A 56 4.84 -7.40 4.26
N VAL A 57 3.56 -7.09 4.05
CA VAL A 57 2.96 -6.87 2.72
C VAL A 57 2.49 -5.41 2.63
N LEU A 58 2.92 -4.71 1.58
CA LEU A 58 2.52 -3.33 1.30
C LEU A 58 1.64 -3.30 0.04
N GLY A 59 0.62 -2.44 0.03
CA GLY A 59 -0.20 -2.26 -1.16
C GLY A 59 -0.99 -0.95 -1.18
N GLY A 60 -1.29 -0.49 -2.41
CA GLY A 60 -2.17 0.65 -2.66
C GLY A 60 -3.16 0.26 -3.75
N PHE A 61 -4.18 -0.51 -3.40
CA PHE A 61 -5.18 -0.93 -4.37
C PHE A 61 -6.08 0.24 -4.80
N PRO A 62 -6.50 0.32 -6.08
CA PRO A 62 -7.34 1.41 -6.56
C PRO A 62 -8.74 1.36 -5.94
N CYS A 63 -9.29 2.56 -5.62
CA CYS A 63 -10.64 2.73 -5.07
C CYS A 63 -11.74 2.84 -6.15
N GLN A 64 -11.38 2.82 -7.43
CA GLN A 64 -12.27 3.19 -8.54
C GLN A 64 -13.44 2.22 -8.78
N GLY A 65 -13.36 1.00 -8.29
CA GLY A 65 -14.40 -0.01 -8.43
C GLY A 65 -15.58 0.12 -7.46
N PHE A 66 -15.46 0.97 -6.46
CA PHE A 66 -16.50 1.21 -5.48
C PHE A 66 -17.36 2.43 -5.80
N SER A 67 -17.35 2.95 -7.05
CA SER A 67 -18.10 4.14 -7.45
C SER A 67 -19.60 3.92 -7.37
N LEU A 68 -20.30 4.83 -6.67
CA LEU A 68 -21.75 4.85 -6.48
C LEU A 68 -22.56 5.35 -7.68
N ALA A 69 -21.92 5.73 -8.79
CA ALA A 69 -22.60 6.21 -9.98
C ALA A 69 -22.97 5.06 -10.90
N GLY A 70 -24.06 4.40 -10.65
CA GLY A 70 -24.66 3.40 -11.53
C GLY A 70 -24.89 2.08 -10.80
N THR A 71 -26.15 1.60 -10.86
CA THR A 71 -26.67 0.28 -10.49
C THR A 71 -25.74 -0.62 -9.68
N ARG A 72 -26.12 -0.86 -8.42
CA ARG A 72 -25.51 -1.78 -7.45
C ARG A 72 -25.14 -3.13 -8.06
N GLN A 73 -24.05 -3.20 -8.80
CA GLN A 73 -23.44 -4.47 -9.16
C GLN A 73 -22.27 -4.71 -8.20
N VAL A 74 -22.49 -5.62 -7.27
CA VAL A 74 -21.49 -6.14 -6.33
C VAL A 74 -20.32 -6.82 -7.06
N ASP A 75 -20.47 -7.06 -8.36
CA ASP A 75 -19.50 -7.70 -9.27
C ASP A 75 -18.78 -6.73 -10.22
N ASP A 76 -18.56 -5.47 -9.81
CA ASP A 76 -17.73 -4.58 -10.62
C ASP A 76 -16.29 -5.13 -10.68
N SER A 77 -15.81 -5.38 -11.91
CA SER A 77 -14.45 -5.90 -12.18
C SER A 77 -13.33 -5.07 -11.54
N ARG A 78 -13.62 -3.82 -11.20
CA ARG A 78 -12.70 -2.91 -10.50
C ARG A 78 -12.51 -3.24 -9.01
N ASN A 79 -13.43 -4.00 -8.40
CA ASN A 79 -13.28 -4.54 -7.04
C ASN A 79 -12.31 -5.73 -6.99
N ILE A 80 -11.93 -6.27 -8.15
CA ILE A 80 -11.04 -7.42 -8.26
C ILE A 80 -9.66 -7.10 -7.68
N LEU A 81 -9.13 -5.89 -7.92
CA LEU A 81 -7.78 -5.52 -7.48
C LEU A 81 -7.64 -5.49 -5.95
N TYR A 82 -8.66 -5.01 -5.24
CA TYR A 82 -8.70 -5.11 -3.77
C TYR A 82 -8.70 -6.59 -3.31
N ARG A 83 -9.49 -7.45 -3.97
CA ARG A 83 -9.55 -8.88 -3.64
C ARG A 83 -8.19 -9.57 -3.79
N HIS A 84 -7.38 -9.18 -4.79
CA HIS A 84 -6.02 -9.72 -4.93
C HIS A 84 -5.11 -9.31 -3.78
N PHE A 85 -5.27 -8.11 -3.22
CA PHE A 85 -4.53 -7.72 -2.02
C PHE A 85 -4.97 -8.55 -0.79
N VAL A 86 -6.27 -8.74 -0.60
CA VAL A 86 -6.81 -9.64 0.45
C VAL A 86 -6.28 -11.07 0.27
N GLU A 87 -6.29 -11.58 -0.96
CA GLU A 87 -5.79 -12.92 -1.28
C GLU A 87 -4.29 -13.06 -1.01
N MET A 88 -3.49 -12.06 -1.36
CA MET A 88 -2.06 -12.03 -1.02
C MET A 88 -1.85 -12.10 0.49
N VAL A 89 -2.58 -11.29 1.27
CA VAL A 89 -2.53 -11.32 2.73
C VAL A 89 -2.95 -12.68 3.27
N ARG A 90 -4.02 -13.26 2.74
CA ARG A 90 -4.51 -14.60 3.12
C ARG A 90 -3.47 -15.68 2.87
N MET A 91 -2.87 -15.71 1.66
CA MET A 91 -1.94 -16.76 1.26
C MET A 91 -0.58 -16.64 1.93
N LYS A 92 -0.09 -15.42 2.10
CA LYS A 92 1.24 -15.18 2.67
C LYS A 92 1.24 -15.02 4.17
N SER A 93 0.08 -14.78 4.76
CA SER A 93 -0.10 -14.63 6.21
C SER A 93 1.00 -13.75 6.86
N PRO A 94 1.26 -12.53 6.34
CA PRO A 94 2.35 -11.69 6.83
C PRO A 94 2.14 -11.33 8.31
N LYS A 95 3.20 -10.98 9.02
CA LYS A 95 3.09 -10.46 10.39
C LYS A 95 2.31 -9.14 10.42
N VAL A 96 2.58 -8.28 9.42
CA VAL A 96 1.94 -6.97 9.26
C VAL A 96 1.59 -6.76 7.80
N PHE A 97 0.46 -6.13 7.53
CA PHE A 97 0.24 -5.51 6.23
C PHE A 97 -0.02 -4.02 6.38
N ILE A 98 0.33 -3.25 5.35
CA ILE A 98 0.02 -1.83 5.26
C ILE A 98 -0.63 -1.57 3.91
N ALA A 99 -1.79 -0.91 3.93
CA ALA A 99 -2.47 -0.51 2.70
C ALA A 99 -2.81 0.99 2.74
N GLU A 100 -2.68 1.65 1.59
CA GLU A 100 -3.03 3.07 1.43
C GLU A 100 -4.23 3.21 0.52
N ASN A 101 -5.10 4.18 0.86
CA ASN A 101 -6.19 4.56 -0.02
C ASN A 101 -6.59 6.03 0.15
N VAL A 102 -7.39 6.53 -0.78
CA VAL A 102 -7.95 7.89 -0.72
C VAL A 102 -9.00 8.00 0.38
N ILE A 103 -9.19 9.22 0.93
CA ILE A 103 -10.15 9.47 2.03
C ILE A 103 -11.58 9.08 1.65
N GLY A 104 -11.95 9.19 0.36
CA GLY A 104 -13.28 8.83 -0.14
C GLY A 104 -13.71 7.39 0.17
N ILE A 105 -12.77 6.48 0.44
CA ILE A 105 -13.10 5.10 0.82
C ILE A 105 -13.94 5.01 2.10
N LYS A 106 -13.81 5.97 3.02
CA LYS A 106 -14.56 6.00 4.29
C LYS A 106 -16.04 6.38 4.11
N THR A 107 -16.37 7.10 3.04
CA THR A 107 -17.74 7.59 2.78
C THR A 107 -18.42 6.82 1.67
N LEU A 108 -17.67 6.02 0.94
CA LEU A 108 -18.15 5.25 -0.19
C LEU A 108 -19.17 4.20 0.28
N GLY A 109 -20.35 4.18 -0.38
CA GLY A 109 -21.44 3.29 0.03
C GLY A 109 -21.97 3.59 1.45
N ASN A 110 -21.99 4.86 1.88
CA ASN A 110 -22.34 5.25 3.26
C ASN A 110 -21.45 4.55 4.31
N GLY A 111 -20.17 4.30 3.99
CA GLY A 111 -19.22 3.64 4.86
C GLY A 111 -19.12 2.12 4.68
N ALA A 112 -20.09 1.49 4.02
CA ALA A 112 -20.14 0.04 3.88
C ALA A 112 -18.89 -0.58 3.23
N VAL A 113 -18.24 0.16 2.32
CA VAL A 113 -17.00 -0.30 1.69
C VAL A 113 -15.85 -0.34 2.69
N PHE A 114 -15.71 0.70 3.49
CA PHE A 114 -14.69 0.75 4.54
C PHE A 114 -14.88 -0.36 5.57
N ASP A 115 -16.12 -0.54 6.04
CA ASP A 115 -16.48 -1.57 7.02
C ASP A 115 -16.19 -2.97 6.46
N LYS A 116 -16.54 -3.22 5.18
CA LYS A 116 -16.23 -4.48 4.52
C LYS A 116 -14.72 -4.75 4.43
N ILE A 117 -13.91 -3.75 4.13
CA ILE A 117 -12.45 -3.90 4.08
C ILE A 117 -11.89 -4.28 5.45
N VAL A 118 -12.37 -3.61 6.51
CA VAL A 118 -11.97 -3.92 7.88
C VAL A 118 -12.40 -5.34 8.27
N ASP A 119 -13.62 -5.74 7.92
CA ASP A 119 -14.15 -7.06 8.18
C ASP A 119 -13.36 -8.16 7.45
N ASP A 120 -13.11 -8.00 6.15
CA ASP A 120 -12.36 -8.98 5.35
C ASP A 120 -10.97 -9.26 5.95
N PHE A 121 -10.26 -8.23 6.45
CA PHE A 121 -8.96 -8.45 7.10
C PHE A 121 -9.08 -8.96 8.53
N SER A 122 -10.12 -8.56 9.26
CA SER A 122 -10.37 -9.04 10.61
C SER A 122 -10.68 -10.55 10.62
N THR A 123 -11.44 -11.02 9.62
CA THR A 123 -11.73 -12.46 9.46
C THR A 123 -10.51 -13.28 9.10
N LEU A 124 -9.45 -12.66 8.52
CA LEU A 124 -8.16 -13.29 8.29
C LEU A 124 -7.27 -13.33 9.54
N GLY A 125 -7.76 -12.84 10.68
CA GLY A 125 -7.04 -12.88 11.95
C GLY A 125 -6.09 -11.70 12.16
N TYR A 126 -6.46 -10.49 11.66
CA TYR A 126 -5.70 -9.27 11.88
C TYR A 126 -6.47 -8.26 12.73
N THR A 127 -5.75 -7.59 13.63
CA THR A 127 -6.24 -6.38 14.30
C THR A 127 -5.91 -5.16 13.42
N ILE A 128 -6.95 -4.37 13.07
CA ILE A 128 -6.84 -3.29 12.08
C ILE A 128 -6.87 -1.93 12.76
N SER A 129 -5.92 -1.06 12.38
CA SER A 129 -5.93 0.37 12.64
C SER A 129 -6.00 1.12 11.31
N ALA A 130 -6.99 2.02 11.14
CA ALA A 130 -7.20 2.70 9.85
C ALA A 130 -7.55 4.19 10.02
N PRO A 131 -6.63 5.02 10.59
CA PRO A 131 -6.84 6.45 10.69
C PRO A 131 -6.76 7.14 9.33
N THR A 132 -7.33 8.34 9.28
CA THR A 132 -7.03 9.29 8.24
C THR A 132 -5.85 10.14 8.67
N ILE A 133 -4.82 10.20 7.84
CA ILE A 133 -3.63 11.02 8.08
C ILE A 133 -3.46 12.05 6.97
N ASN A 134 -2.79 13.16 7.31
CA ASN A 134 -2.42 14.18 6.33
C ASN A 134 -0.90 14.24 6.20
N ALA A 135 -0.39 14.03 5.00
CA ALA A 135 1.03 14.00 4.71
C ALA A 135 1.79 15.26 5.18
N LYS A 136 1.12 16.44 5.15
CA LYS A 136 1.73 17.70 5.62
C LYS A 136 2.13 17.67 7.09
N ASN A 137 1.46 16.86 7.91
CA ASN A 137 1.77 16.73 9.33
C ASN A 137 3.00 15.85 9.58
N TYR A 138 3.49 15.20 8.53
CA TYR A 138 4.66 14.30 8.55
C TYR A 138 5.84 14.85 7.74
N GLY A 139 5.91 16.19 7.56
CA GLY A 139 7.03 16.86 6.89
C GLY A 139 6.97 16.82 5.36
N VAL A 140 5.85 16.41 4.77
CA VAL A 140 5.64 16.44 3.30
C VAL A 140 5.05 17.79 2.91
N PRO A 141 5.59 18.52 1.92
CA PRO A 141 5.09 19.83 1.50
C PRO A 141 3.82 19.74 0.63
N GLN A 142 2.88 18.89 1.04
CA GLN A 142 1.63 18.65 0.32
C GLN A 142 0.48 18.41 1.29
N ASP A 143 -0.63 19.09 1.08
CA ASP A 143 -1.90 18.78 1.74
C ASP A 143 -2.51 17.55 1.08
N ARG A 144 -2.24 16.37 1.65
CA ARG A 144 -2.65 15.08 1.09
C ARG A 144 -3.23 14.19 2.18
N MET A 145 -4.56 14.11 2.20
CA MET A 145 -5.28 13.23 3.12
C MET A 145 -5.36 11.80 2.58
N ARG A 146 -5.02 10.84 3.42
CA ARG A 146 -5.07 9.40 3.08
C ARG A 146 -5.55 8.57 4.25
N VAL A 147 -6.19 7.46 3.94
CA VAL A 147 -6.46 6.40 4.91
C VAL A 147 -5.33 5.38 4.81
N ILE A 148 -4.68 5.12 5.93
CA ILE A 148 -3.64 4.09 6.02
C ILE A 148 -4.18 2.96 6.89
N PHE A 149 -4.36 1.80 6.29
CA PHE A 149 -4.70 0.57 7.01
C PHE A 149 -3.40 -0.10 7.47
N VAL A 150 -3.30 -0.38 8.75
CA VAL A 150 -2.26 -1.24 9.31
C VAL A 150 -2.94 -2.41 9.97
N GLY A 151 -2.69 -3.61 9.47
CA GLY A 151 -3.14 -4.86 10.07
C GLY A 151 -1.99 -5.58 10.74
N ILE A 152 -2.12 -5.91 12.02
CA ILE A 152 -1.18 -6.72 12.78
C ILE A 152 -1.83 -8.07 13.04
N ARG A 153 -1.14 -9.16 12.70
CA ARG A 153 -1.66 -10.51 12.90
C ARG A 153 -1.89 -10.77 14.39
N ASN A 154 -3.02 -11.37 14.75
CA ASN A 154 -3.50 -11.47 16.13
C ASN A 154 -2.59 -12.25 17.06
N ASP A 155 -1.82 -13.21 16.53
CA ASP A 155 -0.85 -14.01 17.30
C ASP A 155 0.34 -13.19 17.83
N ILE A 156 0.63 -12.04 17.20
CA ILE A 156 1.70 -11.11 17.60
C ILE A 156 1.15 -9.77 18.13
N CYS A 157 -0.13 -9.53 17.94
CA CYS A 157 -0.81 -8.33 18.42
C CYS A 157 -1.23 -8.52 19.88
N HIS A 158 -0.36 -8.28 20.83
CA HIS A 158 -0.61 -8.48 22.27
C HIS A 158 -1.75 -7.58 22.82
N GLY A 159 -2.89 -7.55 22.11
CA GLY A 159 -4.13 -6.89 22.52
C GLY A 159 -4.23 -5.39 22.21
N GLY A 160 -3.29 -4.81 21.48
CA GLY A 160 -3.29 -3.38 21.16
C GLY A 160 -3.38 -3.08 19.66
N ALA A 161 -4.21 -2.09 19.29
CA ALA A 161 -4.20 -1.52 17.94
C ALA A 161 -2.87 -0.80 17.68
N TYR A 162 -2.43 -0.75 16.40
CA TYR A 162 -1.25 -0.01 16.01
C TYR A 162 -1.41 1.49 16.34
N LEU A 163 -0.46 2.04 17.07
CA LEU A 163 -0.41 3.46 17.39
C LEU A 163 0.39 4.20 16.33
N PHE A 164 -0.30 5.02 15.55
CA PHE A 164 0.36 5.85 14.55
C PHE A 164 1.25 6.91 15.17
N PRO A 165 2.40 7.24 14.55
CA PRO A 165 3.21 8.36 14.99
C PRO A 165 2.38 9.65 15.03
N ARG A 166 2.66 10.53 15.98
CA ARG A 166 2.01 11.85 16.01
C ARG A 166 2.43 12.64 14.77
N GLY A 167 1.42 13.22 14.09
CA GLY A 167 1.65 14.11 12.96
C GLY A 167 1.91 15.54 13.42
N ASP A 168 2.99 15.76 14.15
CA ASP A 168 3.37 17.05 14.73
C ASP A 168 4.70 17.59 14.21
N LEU A 169 5.20 17.03 13.13
CA LEU A 169 6.42 17.52 12.49
C LEU A 169 6.25 18.95 11.96
N LYS A 170 7.34 19.70 11.97
CA LYS A 170 7.38 21.05 11.40
C LYS A 170 6.80 21.03 9.99
N LYS A 171 5.82 21.89 9.73
CA LYS A 171 5.25 22.05 8.38
C LYS A 171 6.34 22.57 7.44
N VAL A 172 6.56 21.82 6.37
CA VAL A 172 7.47 22.19 5.29
C VAL A 172 6.65 22.77 4.16
N THR A 173 7.07 23.92 3.62
CA THR A 173 6.40 24.56 2.48
C THR A 173 7.01 24.09 1.16
N LEU A 174 6.21 24.12 0.10
CA LEU A 174 6.71 23.82 -1.25
C LEU A 174 7.84 24.77 -1.64
N LYS A 175 7.75 26.05 -1.24
CA LYS A 175 8.80 27.05 -1.49
C LYS A 175 10.15 26.63 -0.86
N GLU A 176 10.13 26.18 0.39
CA GLU A 176 11.35 25.71 1.08
C GLU A 176 12.00 24.53 0.36
N VAL A 177 11.20 23.60 -0.17
CA VAL A 177 11.73 22.42 -0.89
C VAL A 177 12.25 22.82 -2.28
N LEU A 178 11.49 23.59 -3.04
CA LEU A 178 11.88 24.00 -4.39
C LEU A 178 13.13 24.88 -4.39
N SER A 179 13.34 25.71 -3.35
CA SER A 179 14.54 26.55 -3.24
C SER A 179 15.85 25.77 -3.05
N GLN A 180 15.76 24.48 -2.72
CA GLN A 180 16.91 23.58 -2.56
C GLN A 180 17.28 22.83 -3.84
N LEU A 181 16.42 22.90 -4.86
CA LEU A 181 16.70 22.27 -6.15
C LEU A 181 17.68 23.12 -6.97
N PRO A 182 18.54 22.49 -7.77
CA PRO A 182 19.40 23.24 -8.68
C PRO A 182 18.54 24.05 -9.68
N PRO A 183 19.04 25.20 -10.16
CA PRO A 183 18.35 25.96 -11.19
C PRO A 183 18.12 25.09 -12.43
N VAL A 184 16.95 25.24 -13.03
CA VAL A 184 16.65 24.62 -14.33
C VAL A 184 17.43 25.40 -15.40
N ASN A 185 18.34 24.70 -16.09
CA ASN A 185 19.06 25.27 -17.24
C ASN A 185 18.15 25.33 -18.47
#